data_b6b11246ae477040e51917719bbdad5a
#
_entry.id   b6b11246ae477040e51917719bbdad5a
#
_cell.length_a   1.000
_cell.length_b   1.000
_cell.length_c   1.000
_cell.angle_alpha   90.00
_cell.angle_beta   90.00
_cell.angle_gamma   90.00
#
_symmetry.space_group_name_H-M   'P 1'
#
loop_
_entity.id
_entity.type
_entity.pdbx_description
1 polymer ?
#
loop_
_entity_poly.entity_id
_entity_poly.type
_entity_poly.pdbx_seq_one_letter_code
_entity_poly.pdbx_strand_id
1 'polypeptide(L)'
;MSFENYFPVWNELNAAQKELISDSLSARQVKRGTIIHNGSLDCTGLLLVKSGQLRTYILSDEGREITLYRLFDMDMCLLSASCIMRSIQFEVTIEAEKDTDLWIIPAEIYKSIMQESAPVANYTNELMATRFSDVMWLIEQIMWKSLDKRVASFLLEETSIEGTNELKITHETIANHLGSHREVITRMLRYFQEEGLVKLSRGKITILDIKRLEVLQKS
;
A
#
# COMPACT_ATOMS: atom_id res chain seq x y z
N MET A 1 -0.98 11.51 19.60
CA MET A 1 -1.18 12.65 18.67
C MET A 1 -2.65 12.68 18.28
N SER A 2 -3.27 13.86 18.17
CA SER A 2 -4.66 14.02 17.75
C SER A 2 -4.78 13.87 16.23
N PHE A 3 -5.99 13.58 15.73
CA PHE A 3 -6.28 13.45 14.30
C PHE A 3 -5.85 14.67 13.48
N GLU A 4 -5.95 15.85 14.05
CA GLU A 4 -5.61 17.13 13.41
C GLU A 4 -4.19 17.16 12.81
N ASN A 5 -3.24 16.45 13.46
CA ASN A 5 -1.86 16.38 13.01
C ASN A 5 -1.66 15.41 11.81
N TYR A 6 -2.65 14.58 11.54
CA TYR A 6 -2.61 13.58 10.47
C TYR A 6 -3.38 14.01 9.21
N PHE A 7 -4.22 15.07 9.31
CA PHE A 7 -5.01 15.55 8.19
C PHE A 7 -4.40 16.84 7.63
N PRO A 8 -3.66 16.80 6.51
CA PRO A 8 -2.81 17.91 6.06
C PRO A 8 -3.54 19.24 5.86
N VAL A 9 -4.81 19.18 5.43
CA VAL A 9 -5.64 20.37 5.16
C VAL A 9 -6.51 20.80 6.35
N TRP A 10 -6.26 20.25 7.55
CA TRP A 10 -7.06 20.55 8.74
C TRP A 10 -7.16 22.05 9.05
N ASN A 11 -6.05 22.77 8.94
CA ASN A 11 -5.99 24.18 9.26
C ASN A 11 -6.76 25.08 8.28
N GLU A 12 -7.05 24.55 7.09
CA GLU A 12 -7.78 25.24 6.03
C GLU A 12 -9.31 25.02 6.11
N LEU A 13 -9.76 24.15 7.03
CA LEU A 13 -11.17 23.89 7.28
C LEU A 13 -11.78 24.98 8.15
N ASN A 14 -13.05 25.33 7.90
CA ASN A 14 -13.83 26.15 8.78
C ASN A 14 -14.30 25.39 10.05
N ALA A 15 -14.86 26.10 11.03
CA ALA A 15 -15.25 25.52 12.31
C ALA A 15 -16.32 24.40 12.17
N ALA A 16 -17.31 24.59 11.30
CA ALA A 16 -18.37 23.61 11.07
C ALA A 16 -17.83 22.31 10.42
N GLN A 17 -16.90 22.44 9.47
CA GLN A 17 -16.25 21.29 8.83
C GLN A 17 -15.38 20.51 9.82
N LYS A 18 -14.65 21.21 10.69
CA LYS A 18 -13.85 20.58 11.76
C LYS A 18 -14.72 19.81 12.75
N GLU A 19 -15.83 20.41 13.18
CA GLU A 19 -16.81 19.79 14.06
C GLU A 19 -17.41 18.55 13.41
N LEU A 20 -17.85 18.66 12.15
CA LEU A 20 -18.44 17.55 11.39
C LEU A 20 -17.48 16.34 11.26
N ILE A 21 -16.19 16.58 10.98
CA ILE A 21 -15.19 15.51 10.96
C ILE A 21 -15.01 14.93 12.36
N SER A 22 -14.82 15.78 13.38
CA SER A 22 -14.53 15.34 14.75
C SER A 22 -15.64 14.48 15.32
N ASP A 23 -16.90 14.82 15.06
CA ASP A 23 -18.07 14.10 15.54
C ASP A 23 -18.29 12.76 14.83
N SER A 24 -17.87 12.67 13.56
CA SER A 24 -18.03 11.47 12.74
C SER A 24 -16.80 10.55 12.71
N LEU A 25 -15.67 11.03 13.22
CA LEU A 25 -14.41 10.32 13.19
C LEU A 25 -14.46 9.07 14.08
N SER A 26 -14.04 7.95 13.55
CA SER A 26 -13.85 6.72 14.32
C SER A 26 -12.39 6.24 14.31
N ALA A 27 -11.95 5.70 15.45
CA ALA A 27 -10.66 5.05 15.56
C ALA A 27 -10.84 3.52 15.51
N ARG A 28 -9.99 2.83 14.78
CA ARG A 28 -10.03 1.37 14.66
C ARG A 28 -8.61 0.81 14.76
N GLN A 29 -8.48 -0.27 15.54
CA GLN A 29 -7.28 -1.09 15.57
C GLN A 29 -7.53 -2.38 14.82
N VAL A 30 -6.64 -2.74 13.93
CA VAL A 30 -6.73 -3.96 13.14
C VAL A 30 -5.45 -4.78 13.27
N LYS A 31 -5.61 -6.09 13.32
CA LYS A 31 -4.49 -7.02 13.38
C LYS A 31 -3.96 -7.31 12.00
N ARG A 32 -2.69 -7.65 11.93
CA ARG A 32 -2.06 -8.18 10.71
C ARG A 32 -2.91 -9.25 10.06
N GLY A 33 -3.09 -9.19 8.73
CA GLY A 33 -3.89 -10.11 7.94
C GLY A 33 -5.38 -9.77 7.92
N THR A 34 -5.82 -8.67 8.59
CA THR A 34 -7.21 -8.24 8.52
C THR A 34 -7.49 -7.54 7.20
N ILE A 35 -8.45 -8.04 6.44
CA ILE A 35 -9.00 -7.35 5.28
C ILE A 35 -9.94 -6.25 5.78
N ILE A 36 -9.65 -5.01 5.42
CA ILE A 36 -10.38 -3.81 5.85
C ILE A 36 -11.41 -3.40 4.80
N HIS A 37 -11.08 -3.61 3.53
CA HIS A 37 -11.92 -3.30 2.38
C HIS A 37 -11.75 -4.39 1.32
N ASN A 38 -12.86 -4.83 0.72
CA ASN A 38 -12.85 -5.87 -0.31
C ASN A 38 -13.88 -5.55 -1.39
N GLY A 39 -13.44 -4.80 -2.40
CA GLY A 39 -14.24 -4.49 -3.59
C GLY A 39 -15.25 -3.37 -3.43
N SER A 40 -16.05 -3.14 -4.48
CA SER A 40 -16.90 -1.97 -4.67
C SER A 40 -18.14 -1.90 -3.76
N LEU A 41 -18.53 -3.02 -3.16
CA LEU A 41 -19.73 -3.09 -2.29
C LEU A 41 -19.46 -2.63 -0.86
N ASP A 42 -18.18 -2.53 -0.49
CA ASP A 42 -17.75 -2.19 0.86
C ASP A 42 -17.25 -0.74 0.89
N CYS A 43 -18.10 0.19 1.31
CA CYS A 43 -17.67 1.58 1.51
C CYS A 43 -17.22 1.80 2.96
N THR A 44 -15.96 1.55 3.23
CA THR A 44 -15.40 1.69 4.58
C THR A 44 -15.28 3.16 5.01
N GLY A 45 -15.14 4.08 4.04
CA GLY A 45 -14.80 5.47 4.28
C GLY A 45 -13.32 5.76 3.97
N LEU A 46 -12.91 7.00 4.16
CA LEU A 46 -11.51 7.41 4.01
C LEU A 46 -10.70 6.88 5.18
N LEU A 47 -9.68 6.07 4.90
CA LEU A 47 -8.76 5.57 5.92
C LEU A 47 -7.54 6.48 6.03
N LEU A 48 -7.14 6.77 7.26
CA LEU A 48 -5.88 7.46 7.58
C LEU A 48 -5.08 6.56 8.51
N VAL A 49 -3.87 6.20 8.10
CA VAL A 49 -2.98 5.34 8.89
C VAL A 49 -2.34 6.16 10.00
N LYS A 50 -2.67 5.82 11.25
CA LYS A 50 -2.07 6.44 12.43
C LYS A 50 -0.72 5.81 12.77
N SER A 51 -0.65 4.50 12.67
CA SER A 51 0.58 3.71 12.80
C SER A 51 0.39 2.33 12.19
N GLY A 52 1.43 1.74 11.66
CA GLY A 52 1.41 0.41 11.06
C GLY A 52 1.59 0.42 9.55
N GLN A 53 0.95 -0.51 8.85
CA GLN A 53 1.15 -0.66 7.40
C GLN A 53 -0.06 -1.34 6.75
N LEU A 54 -0.59 -0.72 5.70
CA LEU A 54 -1.61 -1.31 4.85
C LEU A 54 -1.04 -1.63 3.48
N ARG A 55 -1.60 -2.63 2.86
CA ARG A 55 -1.35 -3.05 1.48
C ARG A 55 -2.62 -2.90 0.67
N THR A 56 -2.55 -2.23 -0.47
CA THR A 56 -3.63 -2.16 -1.47
C THR A 56 -3.22 -3.01 -2.66
N TYR A 57 -4.07 -3.97 -3.04
CA TYR A 57 -3.80 -4.90 -4.12
C TYR A 57 -5.06 -5.22 -4.93
N ILE A 58 -4.84 -5.71 -6.12
CA ILE A 58 -5.88 -6.30 -6.97
C ILE A 58 -5.73 -7.82 -7.00
N LEU A 59 -6.86 -8.51 -7.19
CA LEU A 59 -6.94 -9.95 -7.29
C LEU A 59 -7.40 -10.34 -8.69
N SER A 60 -6.69 -11.26 -9.35
CA SER A 60 -7.13 -11.82 -10.61
C SER A 60 -8.20 -12.90 -10.39
N ASP A 61 -8.94 -13.27 -11.47
CA ASP A 61 -9.91 -14.37 -11.44
C ASP A 61 -9.29 -15.72 -11.04
N GLU A 62 -7.99 -15.87 -11.24
CA GLU A 62 -7.23 -17.07 -10.84
C GLU A 62 -6.69 -17.00 -9.40
N GLY A 63 -7.05 -15.97 -8.64
CA GLY A 63 -6.61 -15.76 -7.25
C GLY A 63 -5.18 -15.23 -7.12
N ARG A 64 -4.58 -14.69 -8.19
CA ARG A 64 -3.26 -14.04 -8.10
C ARG A 64 -3.43 -12.60 -7.66
N GLU A 65 -2.60 -12.21 -6.71
CA GLU A 65 -2.54 -10.85 -6.19
C GLU A 65 -1.41 -10.07 -6.85
N ILE A 66 -1.60 -8.76 -6.97
CA ILE A 66 -0.51 -7.82 -7.24
C ILE A 66 -0.70 -6.56 -6.42
N THR A 67 0.33 -6.17 -5.68
CA THR A 67 0.33 -4.95 -4.88
C THR A 67 0.39 -3.73 -5.79
N LEU A 68 -0.58 -2.84 -5.63
CA LEU A 68 -0.60 -1.55 -6.31
C LEU A 68 0.32 -0.55 -5.57
N TYR A 69 0.11 -0.43 -4.26
CA TYR A 69 0.92 0.41 -3.37
C TYR A 69 0.71 0.00 -1.91
N ARG A 70 1.58 0.49 -1.06
CA ARG A 70 1.47 0.38 0.40
C ARG A 70 1.18 1.74 1.02
N LEU A 71 0.65 1.71 2.23
CA LEU A 71 0.34 2.89 3.03
C LEU A 71 1.03 2.75 4.38
N PHE A 72 1.72 3.79 4.76
CA PHE A 72 2.49 3.90 6.00
C PHE A 72 1.88 4.96 6.93
N ASP A 73 2.55 5.23 8.04
CA ASP A 73 2.13 6.27 8.98
C ASP A 73 1.89 7.61 8.26
N MET A 74 0.76 8.24 8.55
CA MET A 74 0.25 9.47 7.95
C MET A 74 -0.29 9.36 6.51
N ASP A 75 -0.21 8.20 5.87
CA ASP A 75 -0.80 8.00 4.55
C ASP A 75 -2.33 7.87 4.60
N MET A 76 -2.98 8.36 3.55
CA MET A 76 -4.43 8.26 3.37
C MET A 76 -4.79 7.29 2.24
N CYS A 77 -5.80 6.46 2.49
CA CYS A 77 -6.38 5.59 1.49
C CYS A 77 -7.71 6.13 0.99
N LEU A 78 -7.71 6.62 -0.24
CA LEU A 78 -8.92 7.13 -0.88
C LEU A 78 -9.75 6.02 -1.53
N LEU A 79 -9.09 4.91 -1.96
CA LEU A 79 -9.78 3.80 -2.62
C LEU A 79 -10.71 3.01 -1.68
N SER A 80 -10.51 3.11 -0.36
CA SER A 80 -11.46 2.59 0.65
C SER A 80 -12.80 3.33 0.67
N ALA A 81 -12.83 4.53 0.10
CA ALA A 81 -14.01 5.36 -0.09
C ALA A 81 -14.41 5.45 -1.57
N SER A 82 -14.15 4.42 -2.37
CA SER A 82 -14.43 4.36 -3.81
C SER A 82 -15.89 4.64 -4.18
N CYS A 83 -16.82 4.40 -3.26
CA CYS A 83 -18.24 4.72 -3.41
C CYS A 83 -18.52 6.22 -3.67
N ILE A 84 -17.64 7.14 -3.25
CA ILE A 84 -17.77 8.56 -3.56
C ILE A 84 -17.24 8.93 -4.94
N MET A 85 -16.48 8.04 -5.56
CA MET A 85 -15.86 8.22 -6.87
C MET A 85 -16.56 7.35 -7.92
N ARG A 86 -17.59 7.88 -8.58
CA ARG A 86 -18.44 7.13 -9.54
C ARG A 86 -17.69 6.55 -10.74
N SER A 87 -16.46 6.98 -10.99
CA SER A 87 -15.69 6.60 -12.18
C SER A 87 -14.73 5.43 -11.95
N ILE A 88 -14.58 4.96 -10.72
CA ILE A 88 -13.71 3.81 -10.42
C ILE A 88 -14.46 2.53 -10.78
N GLN A 89 -13.92 1.78 -11.75
CA GLN A 89 -14.51 0.55 -12.28
C GLN A 89 -13.69 -0.71 -11.96
N PHE A 90 -12.73 -0.60 -11.04
CA PHE A 90 -11.91 -1.73 -10.61
C PHE A 90 -12.05 -1.94 -9.10
N GLU A 91 -11.91 -3.18 -8.70
CA GLU A 91 -11.99 -3.57 -7.30
C GLU A 91 -10.59 -3.68 -6.71
N VAL A 92 -10.42 -3.15 -5.50
CA VAL A 92 -9.19 -3.30 -4.74
C VAL A 92 -9.48 -3.98 -3.42
N THR A 93 -8.51 -4.70 -2.91
CA THR A 93 -8.51 -5.20 -1.55
C THR A 93 -7.48 -4.40 -0.73
N ILE A 94 -7.87 -4.05 0.50
CA ILE A 94 -7.00 -3.36 1.46
C ILE A 94 -6.86 -4.24 2.67
N GLU A 95 -5.62 -4.62 2.97
CA GLU A 95 -5.25 -5.53 4.05
C GLU A 95 -4.21 -4.88 4.97
N ALA A 96 -4.27 -5.19 6.25
CA ALA A 96 -3.25 -4.81 7.22
C ALA A 96 -2.04 -5.75 7.12
N GLU A 97 -0.89 -5.26 6.66
CA GLU A 97 0.37 -6.02 6.64
C GLU A 97 1.05 -6.08 8.00
N LYS A 98 0.78 -5.10 8.86
CA LYS A 98 1.19 -5.05 10.27
C LYS A 98 -0.02 -4.75 11.15
N ASP A 99 0.10 -4.93 12.46
CA ASP A 99 -0.89 -4.40 13.41
C ASP A 99 -0.98 -2.89 13.18
N THR A 100 -2.18 -2.38 12.89
CA THR A 100 -2.37 -1.01 12.38
C THR A 100 -3.46 -0.29 13.15
N ASP A 101 -3.16 0.94 13.56
CA ASP A 101 -4.12 1.89 14.10
C ASP A 101 -4.59 2.82 12.98
N LEU A 102 -5.90 3.03 12.88
CA LEU A 102 -6.55 3.80 11.82
C LEU A 102 -7.47 4.87 12.38
N TRP A 103 -7.57 5.97 11.65
CA TRP A 103 -8.71 6.87 11.68
C TRP A 103 -9.57 6.61 10.45
N ILE A 104 -10.89 6.67 10.63
CA ILE A 104 -11.86 6.47 9.54
C ILE A 104 -12.79 7.66 9.51
N ILE A 105 -12.84 8.36 8.38
CA ILE A 105 -13.85 9.39 8.08
C ILE A 105 -14.92 8.73 7.21
N PRO A 106 -16.22 8.76 7.60
CA PRO A 106 -17.27 8.22 6.76
C PRO A 106 -17.28 8.87 5.37
N ALA A 107 -17.49 8.06 4.34
CA ALA A 107 -17.38 8.49 2.95
C ALA A 107 -18.27 9.69 2.60
N GLU A 108 -19.54 9.70 3.07
CA GLU A 108 -20.47 10.78 2.79
C GLU A 108 -20.06 12.09 3.46
N ILE A 109 -19.44 12.02 4.65
CA ILE A 109 -18.90 13.21 5.34
C ILE A 109 -17.73 13.79 4.55
N TYR A 110 -16.77 12.93 4.16
CA TYR A 110 -15.63 13.38 3.36
C TYR A 110 -16.08 13.99 2.03
N LYS A 111 -17.04 13.35 1.36
CA LYS A 111 -17.63 13.84 0.10
C LYS A 111 -18.28 15.22 0.25
N SER A 112 -19.08 15.42 1.30
CA SER A 112 -19.71 16.71 1.58
C SER A 112 -18.66 17.81 1.75
N ILE A 113 -17.64 17.55 2.58
CA ILE A 113 -16.56 18.52 2.80
C ILE A 113 -15.77 18.79 1.53
N MET A 114 -15.46 17.75 0.75
CA MET A 114 -14.77 17.88 -0.53
C MET A 114 -15.53 18.76 -1.53
N GLN A 115 -16.87 18.70 -1.52
CA GLN A 115 -17.71 19.53 -2.41
C GLN A 115 -17.75 21.01 -2.00
N GLU A 116 -17.56 21.29 -0.72
CA GLU A 116 -17.69 22.65 -0.14
C GLU A 116 -16.34 23.31 0.14
N SER A 117 -15.24 22.54 0.19
CA SER A 117 -13.90 23.02 0.53
C SER A 117 -12.95 22.83 -0.62
N ALA A 118 -12.56 23.91 -1.27
CA ALA A 118 -11.54 23.87 -2.33
C ALA A 118 -10.19 23.29 -1.86
N PRO A 119 -9.67 23.59 -0.66
CA PRO A 119 -8.48 22.94 -0.13
C PRO A 119 -8.60 21.42 -0.06
N VAL A 120 -9.72 20.88 0.43
CA VAL A 120 -9.94 19.42 0.51
C VAL A 120 -10.06 18.80 -0.88
N ALA A 121 -10.76 19.46 -1.81
CA ALA A 121 -10.86 19.00 -3.19
C ALA A 121 -9.50 18.96 -3.88
N ASN A 122 -8.67 20.01 -3.71
CA ASN A 122 -7.33 20.06 -4.27
C ASN A 122 -6.43 18.97 -3.67
N TYR A 123 -6.44 18.80 -2.36
CA TYR A 123 -5.70 17.73 -1.68
C TYR A 123 -6.14 16.34 -2.17
N THR A 124 -7.44 16.11 -2.35
CA THR A 124 -7.98 14.87 -2.91
C THR A 124 -7.45 14.61 -4.31
N ASN A 125 -7.40 15.64 -5.17
CA ASN A 125 -6.86 15.54 -6.52
C ASN A 125 -5.36 15.23 -6.52
N GLU A 126 -4.57 15.85 -5.65
CA GLU A 126 -3.14 15.56 -5.50
C GLU A 126 -2.91 14.13 -5.02
N LEU A 127 -3.70 13.65 -4.05
CA LEU A 127 -3.64 12.28 -3.58
C LEU A 127 -3.96 11.28 -4.71
N MET A 128 -5.00 11.56 -5.52
CA MET A 128 -5.33 10.73 -6.68
C MET A 128 -4.23 10.74 -7.74
N ALA A 129 -3.64 11.90 -8.02
CA ALA A 129 -2.52 12.01 -8.97
C ALA A 129 -1.31 11.18 -8.50
N THR A 130 -1.01 11.20 -7.21
CA THR A 130 0.05 10.37 -6.60
C THR A 130 -0.27 8.89 -6.81
N ARG A 131 -1.48 8.43 -6.48
CA ARG A 131 -1.88 7.03 -6.64
C ARG A 131 -1.90 6.59 -8.11
N PHE A 132 -2.29 7.49 -9.02
CA PHE A 132 -2.18 7.23 -10.45
C PHE A 132 -0.71 7.03 -10.88
N SER A 133 0.18 7.88 -10.39
CA SER A 133 1.62 7.76 -10.66
C SER A 133 2.21 6.45 -10.12
N ASP A 134 1.81 6.03 -8.90
CA ASP A 134 2.24 4.74 -8.32
C ASP A 134 1.84 3.57 -9.22
N VAL A 135 0.59 3.57 -9.70
CA VAL A 135 0.07 2.52 -10.59
C VAL A 135 0.74 2.55 -11.96
N MET A 136 0.97 3.73 -12.54
CA MET A 136 1.69 3.86 -13.81
C MET A 136 3.13 3.38 -13.71
N TRP A 137 3.81 3.69 -12.60
CA TRP A 137 5.14 3.13 -12.32
C TRP A 137 5.11 1.60 -12.23
N LEU A 138 4.11 1.03 -11.53
CA LEU A 138 3.95 -0.42 -11.45
C LEU A 138 3.76 -1.06 -12.84
N ILE A 139 2.92 -0.46 -13.69
CA ILE A 139 2.71 -0.92 -15.08
C ILE A 139 4.04 -0.91 -15.84
N GLU A 140 4.82 0.17 -15.72
CA GLU A 140 6.15 0.26 -16.32
C GLU A 140 7.08 -0.85 -15.84
N GLN A 141 7.10 -1.14 -14.52
CA GLN A 141 7.89 -2.25 -13.97
C GLN A 141 7.48 -3.60 -14.56
N ILE A 142 6.18 -3.85 -14.72
CA ILE A 142 5.67 -5.12 -15.25
C ILE A 142 6.00 -5.26 -16.74
N MET A 143 5.88 -4.18 -17.50
CA MET A 143 6.05 -4.21 -18.96
C MET A 143 7.52 -4.28 -19.39
N TRP A 144 8.42 -3.60 -18.67
CA TRP A 144 9.79 -3.38 -19.14
C TRP A 144 10.87 -4.05 -18.30
N LYS A 145 10.57 -4.44 -17.06
CA LYS A 145 11.56 -5.12 -16.21
C LYS A 145 11.31 -6.62 -16.14
N SER A 146 12.38 -7.37 -16.32
CA SER A 146 12.39 -8.82 -16.07
C SER A 146 12.12 -9.13 -14.59
N LEU A 147 11.71 -10.36 -14.30
CA LEU A 147 11.31 -10.75 -12.96
C LEU A 147 12.46 -10.67 -11.94
N ASP A 148 13.69 -11.00 -12.36
CA ASP A 148 14.89 -10.91 -11.52
C ASP A 148 15.12 -9.48 -11.02
N LYS A 149 15.00 -8.48 -11.89
CA LYS A 149 15.08 -7.06 -11.53
C LYS A 149 13.98 -6.65 -10.56
N ARG A 150 12.75 -7.13 -10.80
CA ARG A 150 11.60 -6.85 -9.93
C ARG A 150 11.75 -7.50 -8.55
N VAL A 151 12.28 -8.74 -8.49
CA VAL A 151 12.59 -9.41 -7.21
C VAL A 151 13.73 -8.68 -6.50
N ALA A 152 14.78 -8.26 -7.19
CA ALA A 152 15.85 -7.48 -6.58
C ALA A 152 15.34 -6.14 -6.01
N SER A 153 14.53 -5.40 -6.77
CA SER A 153 13.90 -4.16 -6.32
C SER A 153 13.05 -4.38 -5.07
N PHE A 154 12.22 -5.41 -5.06
CA PHE A 154 11.36 -5.77 -3.93
C PHE A 154 12.18 -6.09 -2.67
N LEU A 155 13.24 -6.90 -2.79
CA LEU A 155 14.10 -7.25 -1.64
C LEU A 155 14.80 -6.01 -1.06
N LEU A 156 15.26 -5.09 -1.91
CA LEU A 156 15.87 -3.83 -1.46
C LEU A 156 14.85 -2.90 -0.77
N GLU A 157 13.65 -2.82 -1.30
CA GLU A 157 12.54 -2.07 -0.67
C GLU A 157 12.22 -2.64 0.72
N GLU A 158 12.08 -3.98 0.83
CA GLU A 158 11.82 -4.63 2.12
C GLU A 158 12.95 -4.37 3.14
N THR A 159 14.23 -4.38 2.72
CA THR A 159 15.33 -4.05 3.64
C THR A 159 15.24 -2.61 4.14
N SER A 160 14.79 -1.69 3.30
CA SER A 160 14.58 -0.29 3.68
C SER A 160 13.42 -0.13 4.66
N ILE A 161 12.30 -0.81 4.41
CA ILE A 161 11.09 -0.77 5.26
C ILE A 161 11.35 -1.40 6.62
N GLU A 162 12.03 -2.55 6.66
CA GLU A 162 12.30 -3.29 7.90
C GLU A 162 13.57 -2.80 8.63
N GLY A 163 14.39 -1.98 7.99
CA GLY A 163 15.66 -1.49 8.55
C GLY A 163 16.70 -2.59 8.81
N THR A 164 16.58 -3.72 8.13
CA THR A 164 17.45 -4.89 8.33
C THR A 164 17.65 -5.69 7.03
N ASN A 165 18.81 -6.33 6.92
CA ASN A 165 19.11 -7.25 5.80
C ASN A 165 18.50 -8.65 6.01
N GLU A 166 17.84 -8.89 7.13
CA GLU A 166 17.20 -10.17 7.48
C GLU A 166 15.68 -10.06 7.35
N LEU A 167 15.15 -10.45 6.21
CA LEU A 167 13.73 -10.36 5.90
C LEU A 167 12.99 -11.63 6.35
N LYS A 168 12.01 -11.48 7.24
CA LYS A 168 11.09 -12.56 7.65
C LYS A 168 9.90 -12.62 6.70
N ILE A 169 10.15 -13.07 5.50
CA ILE A 169 9.16 -13.09 4.41
C ILE A 169 9.15 -14.46 3.72
N THR A 170 7.99 -14.88 3.25
CA THR A 170 7.82 -16.13 2.51
C THR A 170 7.91 -15.90 0.99
N HIS A 171 8.24 -16.96 0.24
CA HIS A 171 8.21 -16.90 -1.22
C HIS A 171 6.81 -16.63 -1.76
N GLU A 172 5.77 -17.10 -1.05
CA GLU A 172 4.36 -16.81 -1.36
C GLU A 172 4.08 -15.31 -1.25
N THR A 173 4.48 -14.69 -0.14
CA THR A 173 4.31 -13.25 0.07
C THR A 173 4.97 -12.45 -1.05
N ILE A 174 6.21 -12.81 -1.44
CA ILE A 174 6.90 -12.15 -2.57
C ILE A 174 6.12 -12.35 -3.88
N ALA A 175 5.62 -13.56 -4.12
CA ALA A 175 4.84 -13.85 -5.31
C ALA A 175 3.56 -12.99 -5.37
N ASN A 176 2.86 -12.86 -4.25
CA ASN A 176 1.66 -12.03 -4.12
C ASN A 176 1.94 -10.54 -4.37
N HIS A 177 3.08 -10.03 -3.87
CA HIS A 177 3.45 -8.64 -4.15
C HIS A 177 3.74 -8.38 -5.63
N LEU A 178 4.41 -9.35 -6.28
CA LEU A 178 4.92 -9.18 -7.65
C LEU A 178 3.98 -9.70 -8.75
N GLY A 179 2.80 -10.22 -8.41
CA GLY A 179 1.88 -10.81 -9.37
C GLY A 179 2.45 -12.05 -10.06
N SER A 180 3.22 -12.88 -9.33
CA SER A 180 3.92 -14.04 -9.86
C SER A 180 3.48 -15.33 -9.17
N HIS A 181 4.02 -16.47 -9.60
CA HIS A 181 3.80 -17.75 -8.95
C HIS A 181 4.93 -18.06 -7.95
N ARG A 182 4.57 -18.66 -6.81
CA ARG A 182 5.53 -19.06 -5.76
C ARG A 182 6.69 -19.90 -6.29
N GLU A 183 6.42 -20.82 -7.22
CA GLU A 183 7.43 -21.69 -7.81
C GLU A 183 8.45 -20.89 -8.62
N VAL A 184 8.00 -19.86 -9.33
CA VAL A 184 8.86 -18.96 -10.13
C VAL A 184 9.75 -18.13 -9.21
N ILE A 185 9.16 -17.55 -8.14
CA ILE A 185 9.94 -16.82 -7.12
C ILE A 185 10.94 -17.75 -6.43
N THR A 186 10.54 -18.99 -6.11
CA THR A 186 11.44 -19.96 -5.48
C THR A 186 12.66 -20.26 -6.36
N ARG A 187 12.47 -20.43 -7.67
CA ARG A 187 13.59 -20.64 -8.63
C ARG A 187 14.48 -19.39 -8.69
N MET A 188 13.91 -18.22 -8.76
CA MET A 188 14.65 -16.96 -8.80
C MET A 188 15.50 -16.75 -7.54
N LEU A 189 14.93 -16.99 -6.37
CA LEU A 189 15.66 -16.84 -5.10
C LEU A 189 16.78 -17.89 -4.95
N ARG A 190 16.60 -19.11 -5.46
CA ARG A 190 17.68 -20.10 -5.53
C ARG A 190 18.82 -19.63 -6.42
N TYR A 191 18.49 -19.09 -7.59
CA TYR A 191 19.50 -18.48 -8.47
C TYR A 191 20.24 -17.34 -7.73
N PHE A 192 19.55 -16.46 -7.04
CA PHE A 192 20.18 -15.40 -6.24
C PHE A 192 21.09 -15.97 -5.13
N GLN A 193 20.72 -17.09 -4.53
CA GLN A 193 21.57 -17.77 -3.55
C GLN A 193 22.84 -18.36 -4.20
N GLU A 194 22.72 -18.99 -5.34
CA GLU A 194 23.86 -19.55 -6.11
C GLU A 194 24.84 -18.44 -6.52
N GLU A 195 24.31 -17.26 -6.89
CA GLU A 195 25.09 -16.05 -7.19
C GLU A 195 25.66 -15.36 -5.93
N GLY A 196 25.35 -15.84 -4.74
CA GLY A 196 25.82 -15.24 -3.48
C GLY A 196 25.17 -13.89 -3.14
N LEU A 197 24.04 -13.56 -3.75
CA LEU A 197 23.31 -12.30 -3.48
C LEU A 197 22.50 -12.40 -2.20
N VAL A 198 21.92 -13.57 -1.93
CA VAL A 198 21.09 -13.84 -0.75
C VAL A 198 21.43 -15.17 -0.11
N LYS A 199 21.04 -15.34 1.15
CA LYS A 199 21.03 -16.62 1.85
C LYS A 199 19.61 -16.98 2.22
N LEU A 200 19.16 -18.17 1.80
CA LEU A 200 17.81 -18.66 2.12
C LEU A 200 17.85 -19.54 3.36
N SER A 201 16.91 -19.31 4.26
CA SER A 201 16.65 -20.11 5.45
C SER A 201 15.14 -20.29 5.63
N ARG A 202 14.71 -21.19 6.50
CA ARG A 202 13.28 -21.41 6.70
C ARG A 202 12.56 -20.14 7.15
N GLY A 203 11.69 -19.58 6.28
CA GLY A 203 10.91 -18.38 6.56
C GLY A 203 11.73 -17.08 6.64
N LYS A 204 12.97 -17.09 6.14
CA LYS A 204 13.88 -15.95 6.21
C LYS A 204 14.78 -15.87 4.98
N ILE A 205 14.97 -14.66 4.48
CA ILE A 205 15.91 -14.32 3.42
C ILE A 205 16.89 -13.29 3.99
N THR A 206 18.19 -13.60 3.91
CA THR A 206 19.24 -12.66 4.32
C THR A 206 19.91 -12.10 3.07
N ILE A 207 19.93 -10.79 2.94
CA ILE A 207 20.65 -10.11 1.85
C ILE A 207 22.14 -10.12 2.17
N LEU A 208 22.95 -10.66 1.26
CA LEU A 208 24.40 -10.74 1.42
C LEU A 208 25.12 -9.61 0.67
N ASP A 209 24.63 -9.23 -0.50
CA ASP A 209 25.26 -8.21 -1.35
C ASP A 209 24.22 -7.21 -1.88
N ILE A 210 24.01 -6.14 -1.09
CA ILE A 210 23.10 -5.05 -1.46
C ILE A 210 23.55 -4.37 -2.76
N LYS A 211 24.85 -4.12 -2.94
CA LYS A 211 25.38 -3.38 -4.10
C LYS A 211 25.13 -4.11 -5.41
N ARG A 212 25.32 -5.44 -5.41
CA ARG A 212 25.02 -6.24 -6.62
C ARG A 212 23.53 -6.30 -6.91
N LEU A 213 22.65 -6.33 -5.88
CA LEU A 213 21.21 -6.22 -6.09
C LEU A 213 20.80 -4.85 -6.65
N GLU A 214 21.41 -3.74 -6.18
CA GLU A 214 21.21 -2.40 -6.72
C GLU A 214 21.66 -2.28 -8.20
N VAL A 215 22.74 -2.93 -8.58
CA VAL A 215 23.17 -2.97 -9.97
C VAL A 215 22.17 -3.79 -10.81
N LEU A 216 21.74 -4.94 -10.31
CA LEU A 216 20.79 -5.81 -11.00
C LEU A 216 19.45 -5.10 -11.27
N GLN A 217 18.91 -4.36 -10.30
CA GLN A 217 17.62 -3.66 -10.49
C GLN A 217 17.69 -2.54 -11.55
N LYS A 218 18.90 -1.99 -11.83
CA LYS A 218 19.12 -0.86 -12.76
C LYS A 218 19.53 -1.31 -14.17
N SER A 219 20.04 -2.54 -14.31
CA SER A 219 20.49 -3.09 -15.60
C SER A 219 19.33 -3.41 -16.54
#